data_a5dd3e3b3ff5a9d281a3b46d435f1086
#
_entry.id   a5dd3e3b3ff5a9d281a3b46d435f1086
#
_cell.length_a   1.000
_cell.length_b   1.000
_cell.length_c   1.000
_cell.angle_alpha   90.00
_cell.angle_beta   90.00
_cell.angle_gamma   90.00
#
_symmetry.space_group_name_H-M   'P 1'
#
loop_
_entity.id
_entity.type
_entity.pdbx_description
1 polymer ?
#
loop_
_entity_poly.entity_id
_entity_poly.type
_entity_poly.pdbx_seq_one_letter_code
_entity_poly.pdbx_strand_id
1 'polypeptide(L)'
;VELRLGDPLDSDFDRKLAQLVPDGRPGRGITRDRRHMLIGLPRVDSVSSNQDLGEAISAAAASMRQRSSAEAPKVRMLPHKIDYAALVPQASQSDQPNLRILVGINETELAPTFLEFGDQPHMMIFGDSECGKTGLLRTMCREIVRTTTPEQVQLFIVDYRRTLLGVVETEHLAKYAMSSNTLVDEVPALIELLKSRMPGPDVTQQELRDRSWWSGPEIYILVDDYDLVALASGNPLLPLTEYLPHSKDIGLHVVIARRTSGASRAMFEPMMARMKDLSCIGLQMSGNKDEGVLLGTVRPSEQPPGRGTLVMRSGGQQLIQVAWSDPR
;
A
#
# COMPACT_ATOMS: atom_id res chain seq x y z
N VAL A 1 25.96 -12.82 -2.68
CA VAL A 1 26.37 -12.91 -4.08
C VAL A 1 25.29 -12.18 -4.87
N GLU A 2 25.69 -11.26 -5.71
CA GLU A 2 24.78 -10.55 -6.58
C GLU A 2 25.12 -10.80 -8.03
N LEU A 3 24.11 -11.07 -8.82
CA LEU A 3 24.20 -11.16 -10.27
C LEU A 3 23.59 -9.88 -10.85
N ARG A 4 24.30 -9.21 -11.72
CA ARG A 4 23.75 -8.11 -12.47
C ARG A 4 22.82 -8.63 -13.55
N LEU A 5 21.50 -8.56 -13.29
CA LEU A 5 20.46 -8.97 -14.23
C LEU A 5 19.83 -7.77 -14.96
N GLY A 6 20.15 -6.53 -14.55
CA GLY A 6 19.54 -5.30 -15.05
C GLY A 6 20.35 -4.04 -14.73
N ASP A 7 19.65 -2.95 -14.47
CA ASP A 7 20.26 -1.68 -14.08
C ASP A 7 20.90 -1.79 -12.68
N PRO A 8 22.15 -1.25 -12.48
CA PRO A 8 22.77 -1.18 -11.17
C PRO A 8 21.95 -0.43 -10.11
N LEU A 9 20.93 0.33 -10.52
CA LEU A 9 19.99 1.01 -9.62
C LEU A 9 18.98 0.05 -8.96
N ASP A 10 18.71 -1.09 -9.60
CA ASP A 10 17.76 -2.08 -9.09
C ASP A 10 18.43 -3.09 -8.13
N SER A 11 19.71 -2.88 -7.85
CA SER A 11 20.54 -3.77 -7.03
C SER A 11 20.48 -3.36 -5.55
N ASP A 12 20.25 -4.31 -4.65
CA ASP A 12 20.39 -4.15 -3.19
C ASP A 12 21.86 -4.03 -2.75
N PHE A 13 22.78 -4.11 -3.68
CA PHE A 13 24.21 -4.05 -3.47
C PHE A 13 24.71 -2.61 -3.58
N ASP A 14 25.90 -2.32 -3.01
CA ASP A 14 26.56 -1.03 -3.24
C ASP A 14 26.61 -0.74 -4.75
N ARG A 15 26.01 0.38 -5.14
CA ARG A 15 25.87 0.78 -6.55
C ARG A 15 27.21 0.82 -7.30
N LYS A 16 28.27 1.32 -6.65
CA LYS A 16 29.60 1.39 -7.25
C LYS A 16 30.17 -0.01 -7.51
N LEU A 17 29.83 -0.95 -6.62
CA LEU A 17 30.25 -2.33 -6.75
C LEU A 17 29.47 -3.04 -7.86
N ALA A 18 28.16 -2.82 -7.92
CA ALA A 18 27.31 -3.38 -8.99
C ALA A 18 27.72 -2.89 -10.39
N GLN A 19 28.19 -1.67 -10.51
CA GLN A 19 28.72 -1.10 -11.78
C GLN A 19 29.99 -1.79 -12.29
N LEU A 20 30.72 -2.52 -11.44
CA LEU A 20 31.90 -3.28 -11.88
C LEU A 20 31.56 -4.56 -12.63
N VAL A 21 30.31 -4.99 -12.60
CA VAL A 21 29.86 -6.18 -13.37
C VAL A 21 29.65 -5.76 -14.83
N PRO A 22 30.35 -6.37 -15.79
CA PRO A 22 30.24 -6.01 -17.20
C PRO A 22 28.83 -6.19 -17.76
N ASP A 23 28.39 -5.25 -18.58
CA ASP A 23 27.12 -5.36 -19.31
C ASP A 23 27.16 -6.45 -20.38
N GLY A 24 25.98 -7.04 -20.67
CA GLY A 24 25.82 -8.00 -21.74
C GLY A 24 26.60 -9.29 -21.56
N ARG A 25 27.03 -9.61 -20.34
CA ARG A 25 27.77 -10.84 -20.00
C ARG A 25 26.96 -11.69 -19.03
N PRO A 26 26.01 -12.51 -19.50
CA PRO A 26 25.21 -13.39 -18.64
C PRO A 26 26.08 -14.27 -17.75
N GLY A 27 25.63 -14.48 -16.52
CA GLY A 27 26.34 -15.29 -15.52
C GLY A 27 27.52 -14.59 -14.82
N ARG A 28 27.87 -13.37 -15.22
CA ARG A 28 28.87 -12.57 -14.49
C ARG A 28 28.25 -11.92 -13.28
N GLY A 29 28.99 -11.95 -12.18
CA GLY A 29 28.60 -11.35 -10.90
C GLY A 29 29.81 -10.91 -10.09
N ILE A 30 29.54 -10.30 -8.95
CA ILE A 30 30.57 -9.86 -8.01
C ILE A 30 30.13 -10.21 -6.58
N THR A 31 31.06 -10.64 -5.74
CA THR A 31 30.83 -10.89 -4.32
C THR A 31 30.98 -9.60 -3.50
N ARG A 32 30.52 -9.60 -2.25
CA ARG A 32 30.74 -8.50 -1.29
C ARG A 32 32.23 -8.20 -1.07
N ASP A 33 33.09 -9.23 -1.19
CA ASP A 33 34.53 -9.10 -1.09
C ASP A 33 35.20 -8.60 -2.39
N ARG A 34 34.41 -8.06 -3.32
CA ARG A 34 34.86 -7.51 -4.63
C ARG A 34 35.53 -8.52 -5.54
N ARG A 35 35.22 -9.81 -5.40
CA ARG A 35 35.73 -10.86 -6.30
C ARG A 35 34.75 -11.07 -7.44
N HIS A 36 35.25 -10.99 -8.66
CA HIS A 36 34.44 -11.35 -9.83
C HIS A 36 34.18 -12.85 -9.85
N MET A 37 32.99 -13.23 -10.28
CA MET A 37 32.59 -14.63 -10.41
C MET A 37 31.87 -14.84 -11.74
N LEU A 38 31.92 -16.08 -12.19
CA LEU A 38 31.16 -16.57 -13.33
C LEU A 38 30.36 -17.80 -12.88
N ILE A 39 29.04 -17.75 -13.07
CA ILE A 39 28.16 -18.88 -12.80
C ILE A 39 28.21 -19.82 -14.00
N GLY A 40 28.38 -21.11 -13.72
CA GLY A 40 28.29 -22.14 -14.72
C GLY A 40 26.89 -22.25 -15.33
N LEU A 41 26.80 -22.73 -16.54
CA LEU A 41 25.50 -23.00 -17.16
C LEU A 41 24.79 -24.12 -16.37
N PRO A 42 23.47 -24.04 -16.18
CA PRO A 42 22.66 -25.06 -15.50
C PRO A 42 22.43 -26.27 -16.45
N ARG A 43 23.53 -26.91 -16.90
CA ARG A 43 23.55 -28.08 -17.79
C ARG A 43 24.24 -29.26 -17.12
N VAL A 44 23.73 -30.44 -17.36
CA VAL A 44 24.28 -31.71 -16.84
C VAL A 44 24.78 -32.64 -17.96
N ASP A 45 24.72 -32.18 -19.22
CA ASP A 45 25.07 -32.94 -20.42
C ASP A 45 26.49 -32.67 -20.93
N SER A 46 27.28 -31.90 -20.18
CA SER A 46 28.67 -31.56 -20.51
C SER A 46 28.84 -30.66 -21.76
N VAL A 47 27.76 -30.10 -22.29
CA VAL A 47 27.81 -29.15 -23.43
C VAL A 47 28.03 -27.74 -22.91
N SER A 48 28.97 -26.99 -23.49
CA SER A 48 29.30 -25.61 -23.07
C SER A 48 28.54 -24.50 -23.83
N SER A 49 27.56 -24.86 -24.67
CA SER A 49 26.72 -23.93 -25.41
C SER A 49 25.49 -23.50 -24.62
N ASN A 50 25.02 -22.26 -24.85
CA ASN A 50 23.77 -21.74 -24.32
C ASN A 50 22.63 -21.69 -25.35
N GLN A 51 22.89 -22.12 -26.61
CA GLN A 51 21.91 -21.97 -27.71
C GLN A 51 20.66 -22.82 -27.52
N ASP A 52 20.80 -24.02 -26.92
CA ASP A 52 19.73 -24.96 -26.62
C ASP A 52 19.51 -25.18 -25.12
N LEU A 53 19.84 -24.17 -24.31
CA LEU A 53 19.85 -24.29 -22.86
C LEU A 53 18.46 -24.64 -22.29
N GLY A 54 17.38 -24.10 -22.84
CA GLY A 54 16.01 -24.43 -22.43
C GLY A 54 15.66 -25.91 -22.64
N GLU A 55 16.07 -26.49 -23.77
CA GLU A 55 15.85 -27.88 -24.08
C GLU A 55 16.69 -28.79 -23.18
N ALA A 56 17.94 -28.43 -22.93
CA ALA A 56 18.84 -29.17 -22.04
C ALA A 56 18.33 -29.18 -20.58
N ILE A 57 17.83 -28.04 -20.06
CA ILE A 57 17.19 -27.95 -18.73
C ILE A 57 15.94 -28.82 -18.69
N SER A 58 15.10 -28.79 -19.72
CA SER A 58 13.87 -29.58 -19.80
C SER A 58 14.17 -31.10 -19.81
N ALA A 59 15.18 -31.51 -20.56
CA ALA A 59 15.62 -32.89 -20.61
C ALA A 59 16.21 -33.37 -19.28
N ALA A 60 17.02 -32.54 -18.62
CA ALA A 60 17.54 -32.82 -17.29
C ALA A 60 16.42 -32.96 -16.26
N ALA A 61 15.43 -32.03 -16.25
CA ALA A 61 14.27 -32.10 -15.38
C ALA A 61 13.43 -33.36 -15.61
N ALA A 62 13.19 -33.74 -16.86
CA ALA A 62 12.50 -35.00 -17.21
C ALA A 62 13.22 -36.23 -16.68
N SER A 63 14.55 -36.27 -16.83
CA SER A 63 15.39 -37.39 -16.32
C SER A 63 15.34 -37.44 -14.78
N MET A 64 15.40 -36.29 -14.09
CA MET A 64 15.29 -36.21 -12.62
C MET A 64 13.92 -36.70 -12.13
N ARG A 65 12.84 -36.30 -12.82
CA ARG A 65 11.47 -36.75 -12.50
C ARG A 65 11.30 -38.25 -12.62
N GLN A 66 11.97 -38.92 -13.57
CA GLN A 66 11.94 -40.36 -13.70
C GLN A 66 12.70 -41.09 -12.57
N ARG A 67 13.68 -40.42 -11.96
CA ARG A 67 14.54 -41.02 -10.90
C ARG A 67 14.05 -40.73 -9.48
N SER A 68 13.15 -39.78 -9.30
CA SER A 68 12.64 -39.37 -8.00
C SER A 68 11.13 -39.39 -7.99
N SER A 69 10.54 -40.00 -6.96
CA SER A 69 9.12 -39.92 -6.66
C SER A 69 8.76 -38.68 -5.81
N ALA A 70 9.76 -37.94 -5.32
CA ALA A 70 9.54 -36.74 -4.56
C ALA A 70 9.21 -35.55 -5.48
N GLU A 71 8.11 -34.89 -5.21
CA GLU A 71 7.76 -33.62 -5.86
C GLU A 71 8.39 -32.47 -5.10
N ALA A 72 8.96 -31.50 -5.82
CA ALA A 72 9.39 -30.25 -5.21
C ALA A 72 8.16 -29.49 -4.68
N PRO A 73 8.29 -28.79 -3.55
CA PRO A 73 7.23 -27.90 -3.07
C PRO A 73 6.83 -26.91 -4.16
N LYS A 74 5.53 -26.69 -4.31
CA LYS A 74 5.03 -25.70 -5.27
C LYS A 74 5.55 -24.32 -4.89
N VAL A 75 6.12 -23.61 -5.87
CA VAL A 75 6.47 -22.19 -5.69
C VAL A 75 5.17 -21.40 -5.53
N ARG A 76 4.99 -20.80 -4.38
CA ARG A 76 3.84 -19.93 -4.11
C ARG A 76 4.18 -18.53 -4.61
N MET A 77 3.32 -17.98 -5.46
CA MET A 77 3.45 -16.62 -5.97
C MET A 77 2.15 -15.87 -5.75
N LEU A 78 2.24 -14.57 -5.51
CA LEU A 78 1.06 -13.71 -5.46
C LEU A 78 0.28 -13.81 -6.78
N PRO A 79 -1.03 -14.06 -6.76
CA PRO A 79 -1.86 -14.09 -7.96
C PRO A 79 -1.92 -12.69 -8.59
N HIS A 80 -2.18 -12.62 -9.89
CA HIS A 80 -2.41 -11.33 -10.56
C HIS A 80 -3.70 -10.66 -10.13
N LYS A 81 -4.68 -11.43 -9.69
CA LYS A 81 -5.98 -10.97 -9.22
C LYS A 81 -6.46 -11.90 -8.11
N ILE A 82 -7.05 -11.33 -7.07
CA ILE A 82 -7.74 -12.07 -6.02
C ILE A 82 -9.04 -11.35 -5.69
N ASP A 83 -10.15 -12.06 -5.73
CA ASP A 83 -11.46 -11.46 -5.46
C ASP A 83 -11.65 -11.24 -3.96
N TYR A 84 -12.14 -10.07 -3.59
CA TYR A 84 -12.43 -9.71 -2.19
C TYR A 84 -13.39 -10.71 -1.55
N ALA A 85 -14.46 -11.10 -2.26
CA ALA A 85 -15.43 -12.06 -1.76
C ALA A 85 -14.83 -13.42 -1.39
N ALA A 86 -13.75 -13.84 -2.05
CA ALA A 86 -13.04 -15.08 -1.75
C ALA A 86 -12.18 -14.99 -0.47
N LEU A 87 -11.82 -13.78 -0.05
CA LEU A 87 -11.02 -13.55 1.15
C LEU A 87 -11.86 -13.35 2.41
N VAL A 88 -13.06 -12.81 2.29
CA VAL A 88 -13.95 -12.53 3.43
C VAL A 88 -14.16 -13.73 4.36
N PRO A 89 -14.42 -14.96 3.87
CA PRO A 89 -14.57 -16.13 4.76
C PRO A 89 -13.31 -16.47 5.54
N GLN A 90 -12.13 -16.17 4.99
CA GLN A 90 -10.83 -16.43 5.63
C GLN A 90 -10.51 -15.37 6.69
N ALA A 91 -11.09 -14.18 6.56
CA ALA A 91 -10.88 -13.04 7.45
C ALA A 91 -11.76 -13.09 8.70
N SER A 92 -12.89 -13.80 8.65
CA SER A 92 -13.94 -13.78 9.69
C SER A 92 -13.59 -14.54 11.01
N GLN A 93 -12.36 -15.03 11.15
CA GLN A 93 -11.95 -15.87 12.28
C GLN A 93 -11.22 -15.14 13.42
N SER A 94 -11.21 -13.81 13.46
CA SER A 94 -10.46 -13.09 14.50
C SER A 94 -11.40 -12.29 15.41
N ASP A 95 -11.51 -12.71 16.68
CA ASP A 95 -12.18 -12.01 17.79
C ASP A 95 -11.41 -10.77 18.30
N GLN A 96 -10.79 -10.00 17.42
CA GLN A 96 -10.00 -8.82 17.81
C GLN A 96 -10.91 -7.61 18.01
N PRO A 97 -10.74 -6.84 19.11
CA PRO A 97 -11.62 -5.70 19.44
C PRO A 97 -11.42 -4.47 18.55
N ASN A 98 -10.35 -4.40 17.79
CA ASN A 98 -10.02 -3.23 16.95
C ASN A 98 -10.46 -3.44 15.50
N LEU A 99 -10.89 -2.37 14.85
CA LEU A 99 -11.22 -2.38 13.43
C LEU A 99 -9.99 -2.79 12.60
N ARG A 100 -10.13 -3.90 11.87
CA ARG A 100 -9.15 -4.43 10.94
C ARG A 100 -9.75 -4.43 9.54
N ILE A 101 -9.17 -3.66 8.65
CA ILE A 101 -9.65 -3.52 7.27
C ILE A 101 -8.90 -4.50 6.38
N LEU A 102 -9.60 -5.55 5.90
CA LEU A 102 -9.06 -6.51 4.95
C LEU A 102 -8.77 -5.83 3.60
N VAL A 103 -7.53 -5.90 3.14
CA VAL A 103 -7.12 -5.23 1.89
C VAL A 103 -6.56 -6.16 0.82
N GLY A 104 -6.20 -7.38 1.15
CA GLY A 104 -5.62 -8.31 0.18
C GLY A 104 -4.90 -9.48 0.83
N ILE A 105 -3.87 -9.98 0.16
CA ILE A 105 -2.99 -11.05 0.66
C ILE A 105 -1.53 -10.65 0.56
N ASN A 106 -0.70 -11.18 1.46
CA ASN A 106 0.75 -10.96 1.47
C ASN A 106 1.49 -12.03 0.64
N GLU A 107 2.74 -11.70 0.27
CA GLU A 107 3.61 -12.60 -0.50
C GLU A 107 4.14 -13.77 0.34
N THR A 108 4.45 -13.53 1.61
CA THR A 108 5.19 -14.48 2.46
C THR A 108 4.37 -15.74 2.74
N GLU A 109 3.11 -15.56 3.08
CA GLU A 109 2.24 -16.65 3.52
C GLU A 109 1.06 -16.90 2.58
N LEU A 110 0.82 -15.98 1.63
CA LEU A 110 -0.40 -15.86 0.83
C LEU A 110 -1.66 -15.77 1.72
N ALA A 111 -1.51 -15.16 2.89
CA ALA A 111 -2.55 -15.01 3.88
C ALA A 111 -3.22 -13.63 3.78
N PRO A 112 -4.47 -13.50 4.27
CA PRO A 112 -5.17 -12.22 4.34
C PRO A 112 -4.34 -11.15 5.05
N THR A 113 -4.30 -9.94 4.45
CA THR A 113 -3.60 -8.77 4.97
C THR A 113 -4.59 -7.72 5.39
N PHE A 114 -4.37 -7.17 6.59
CA PHE A 114 -5.25 -6.19 7.20
C PHE A 114 -4.51 -4.88 7.45
N LEU A 115 -5.24 -3.78 7.39
CA LEU A 115 -4.80 -2.48 7.88
C LEU A 115 -5.41 -2.23 9.26
N GLU A 116 -4.58 -1.76 10.18
CA GLU A 116 -4.98 -1.37 11.54
C GLU A 116 -4.57 0.09 11.76
N PHE A 117 -5.57 0.94 11.93
CA PHE A 117 -5.36 2.39 12.03
C PHE A 117 -5.15 2.89 13.48
N GLY A 118 -5.09 1.99 14.46
CA GLY A 118 -4.94 2.36 15.87
C GLY A 118 -3.65 3.13 16.17
N ASP A 119 -2.51 2.61 15.75
CA ASP A 119 -1.19 3.25 16.01
C ASP A 119 -0.71 4.15 14.88
N GLN A 120 -1.19 3.93 13.66
CA GLN A 120 -0.90 4.72 12.47
C GLN A 120 -2.22 5.16 11.84
N PRO A 121 -2.81 6.28 12.31
CA PRO A 121 -4.19 6.67 11.96
C PRO A 121 -4.36 7.13 10.51
N HIS A 122 -3.29 7.22 9.74
CA HIS A 122 -3.33 7.74 8.37
C HIS A 122 -2.63 6.81 7.39
N MET A 123 -3.00 6.93 6.11
CA MET A 123 -2.39 6.15 5.02
C MET A 123 -2.14 7.00 3.78
N MET A 124 -0.99 6.79 3.14
CA MET A 124 -0.68 7.30 1.80
C MET A 124 -0.54 6.15 0.80
N ILE A 125 -1.21 6.28 -0.34
CA ILE A 125 -1.20 5.32 -1.44
C ILE A 125 -0.63 6.02 -2.68
N PHE A 126 0.50 5.52 -3.19
CA PHE A 126 1.11 5.99 -4.42
C PHE A 126 1.01 4.92 -5.51
N GLY A 127 0.70 5.35 -6.72
CA GLY A 127 0.67 4.44 -7.86
C GLY A 127 0.23 5.14 -9.14
N ASP A 128 0.65 4.64 -10.28
CA ASP A 128 0.30 5.19 -11.58
C ASP A 128 -1.19 4.97 -11.92
N SER A 129 -1.61 5.43 -13.07
CA SER A 129 -2.98 5.21 -13.55
C SER A 129 -3.26 3.71 -13.65
N GLU A 130 -4.51 3.31 -13.34
CA GLU A 130 -5.00 1.94 -13.46
C GLU A 130 -4.26 0.87 -12.63
N CYS A 131 -3.34 1.26 -11.74
CA CYS A 131 -2.62 0.31 -10.88
C CYS A 131 -3.47 -0.26 -9.73
N GLY A 132 -4.68 0.26 -9.46
CA GLY A 132 -5.60 -0.29 -8.46
C GLY A 132 -5.83 0.56 -7.21
N LYS A 133 -5.38 1.82 -7.15
CA LYS A 133 -5.61 2.74 -6.01
C LYS A 133 -7.08 2.84 -5.62
N THR A 134 -7.93 3.23 -6.59
CA THR A 134 -9.39 3.32 -6.39
C THR A 134 -10.01 1.98 -6.01
N GLY A 135 -9.47 0.86 -6.55
CA GLY A 135 -9.86 -0.49 -6.16
C GLY A 135 -9.63 -0.77 -4.68
N LEU A 136 -8.48 -0.36 -4.15
CA LEU A 136 -8.19 -0.45 -2.72
C LEU A 136 -9.16 0.40 -1.88
N LEU A 137 -9.38 1.66 -2.25
CA LEU A 137 -10.33 2.53 -1.53
C LEU A 137 -11.75 1.93 -1.53
N ARG A 138 -12.19 1.34 -2.65
CA ARG A 138 -13.47 0.61 -2.74
C ARG A 138 -13.52 -0.59 -1.81
N THR A 139 -12.46 -1.38 -1.75
CA THR A 139 -12.35 -2.52 -0.84
C THR A 139 -12.41 -2.06 0.61
N MET A 140 -11.71 -0.97 0.96
CA MET A 140 -11.77 -0.37 2.31
C MET A 140 -13.18 0.09 2.67
N CYS A 141 -13.88 0.78 1.76
CA CYS A 141 -15.28 1.18 1.98
C CYS A 141 -16.17 -0.03 2.29
N ARG A 142 -16.09 -1.07 1.46
CA ARG A 142 -16.89 -2.30 1.62
C ARG A 142 -16.57 -3.03 2.91
N GLU A 143 -15.30 -3.09 3.27
CA GLU A 143 -14.87 -3.75 4.50
C GLU A 143 -15.35 -2.99 5.74
N ILE A 144 -15.26 -1.67 5.76
CA ILE A 144 -15.79 -0.83 6.84
C ILE A 144 -17.29 -1.05 7.00
N VAL A 145 -18.07 -0.94 5.91
CA VAL A 145 -19.51 -1.18 5.93
C VAL A 145 -19.87 -2.59 6.41
N ARG A 146 -19.06 -3.59 6.04
CA ARG A 146 -19.30 -4.98 6.43
C ARG A 146 -19.02 -5.26 7.91
N THR A 147 -18.04 -4.58 8.50
CA THR A 147 -17.49 -4.93 9.82
C THR A 147 -17.86 -3.95 10.93
N THR A 148 -18.46 -2.82 10.60
CA THR A 148 -18.83 -1.79 11.57
C THR A 148 -20.29 -1.37 11.42
N THR A 149 -20.76 -0.53 12.35
CA THR A 149 -22.03 0.18 12.23
C THR A 149 -21.82 1.68 11.98
N PRO A 150 -22.81 2.43 11.48
CA PRO A 150 -22.68 3.88 11.25
C PRO A 150 -22.38 4.69 12.53
N GLU A 151 -22.74 4.16 13.71
CA GLU A 151 -22.44 4.76 15.01
C GLU A 151 -20.98 4.52 15.42
N GLN A 152 -20.31 3.54 14.83
CA GLN A 152 -18.91 3.25 15.09
C GLN A 152 -17.99 3.96 14.09
N VAL A 153 -18.35 3.97 12.81
CA VAL A 153 -17.52 4.56 11.73
C VAL A 153 -18.37 5.30 10.72
N GLN A 154 -17.94 6.49 10.36
CA GLN A 154 -18.48 7.25 9.23
C GLN A 154 -17.39 7.56 8.19
N LEU A 155 -17.80 7.57 6.93
CA LEU A 155 -16.97 7.82 5.77
C LEU A 155 -17.21 9.21 5.21
N PHE A 156 -16.13 9.96 5.02
CA PHE A 156 -16.10 11.19 4.25
C PHE A 156 -15.29 10.93 2.98
N ILE A 157 -15.96 10.82 1.83
CA ILE A 157 -15.32 10.47 0.57
C ILE A 157 -15.09 11.74 -0.28
N VAL A 158 -13.85 11.93 -0.74
CA VAL A 158 -13.46 12.97 -1.68
C VAL A 158 -13.04 12.30 -2.98
N ASP A 159 -13.87 12.42 -4.00
CA ASP A 159 -13.67 11.77 -5.28
C ASP A 159 -14.26 12.60 -6.44
N TYR A 160 -13.42 13.41 -7.06
CA TYR A 160 -13.85 14.30 -8.15
C TYR A 160 -14.12 13.58 -9.46
N ARG A 161 -13.65 12.33 -9.59
CA ARG A 161 -13.96 11.49 -10.75
C ARG A 161 -15.21 10.64 -10.60
N ARG A 162 -15.77 10.57 -9.39
CA ARG A 162 -16.97 9.80 -9.05
C ARG A 162 -16.81 8.28 -9.29
N THR A 163 -15.61 7.77 -9.12
CA THR A 163 -15.26 6.36 -9.30
C THR A 163 -15.66 5.49 -8.11
N LEU A 164 -15.94 6.14 -6.96
CA LEU A 164 -16.45 5.53 -5.73
C LEU A 164 -17.95 5.81 -5.50
N LEU A 165 -18.61 6.50 -6.45
CA LEU A 165 -20.04 6.80 -6.32
C LEU A 165 -20.86 5.50 -6.30
N GLY A 166 -21.77 5.36 -5.31
CA GLY A 166 -22.59 4.16 -5.14
C GLY A 166 -21.88 2.98 -4.46
N VAL A 167 -20.61 3.12 -4.07
CA VAL A 167 -19.88 2.06 -3.32
C VAL A 167 -20.39 1.93 -1.88
N VAL A 168 -20.82 3.05 -1.29
CA VAL A 168 -21.42 3.12 0.06
C VAL A 168 -22.81 3.71 -0.08
N GLU A 169 -23.83 2.89 0.18
CA GLU A 169 -25.25 3.28 0.11
C GLU A 169 -25.92 3.26 1.50
N THR A 170 -25.14 3.01 2.54
CA THR A 170 -25.59 2.93 3.93
C THR A 170 -25.33 4.25 4.67
N GLU A 171 -25.86 4.38 5.88
CA GLU A 171 -25.66 5.55 6.76
C GLU A 171 -24.20 5.72 7.22
N HIS A 172 -23.28 4.81 6.85
CA HIS A 172 -21.85 5.01 7.00
C HIS A 172 -21.33 6.18 6.15
N LEU A 173 -22.02 6.53 5.05
CA LEU A 173 -21.63 7.66 4.21
C LEU A 173 -22.09 8.97 4.81
N ALA A 174 -21.22 9.64 5.56
CA ALA A 174 -21.50 10.96 6.09
C ALA A 174 -21.54 12.03 4.99
N LYS A 175 -20.52 12.02 4.11
CA LYS A 175 -20.38 13.03 3.02
C LYS A 175 -19.66 12.44 1.81
N TYR A 176 -20.04 12.97 0.63
CA TYR A 176 -19.38 12.67 -0.63
C TYR A 176 -19.10 13.97 -1.40
N ALA A 177 -17.83 14.39 -1.43
CA ALA A 177 -17.41 15.62 -2.11
C ALA A 177 -16.95 15.29 -3.55
N MET A 178 -17.73 15.76 -4.52
CA MET A 178 -17.51 15.53 -5.97
C MET A 178 -16.75 16.67 -6.66
N SER A 179 -16.47 17.75 -5.96
CA SER A 179 -15.81 18.93 -6.51
C SER A 179 -15.14 19.74 -5.39
N SER A 180 -14.23 20.64 -5.80
CA SER A 180 -13.58 21.56 -4.87
C SER A 180 -14.60 22.43 -4.11
N ASN A 181 -15.66 22.92 -4.77
CA ASN A 181 -16.69 23.72 -4.14
C ASN A 181 -17.42 22.93 -3.04
N THR A 182 -17.88 21.72 -3.38
CA THR A 182 -18.53 20.84 -2.39
C THR A 182 -17.62 20.57 -1.20
N LEU A 183 -16.33 20.33 -1.46
CA LEU A 183 -15.38 20.08 -0.39
C LEU A 183 -15.15 21.31 0.50
N VAL A 184 -15.02 22.49 -0.09
CA VAL A 184 -14.89 23.77 0.65
C VAL A 184 -16.10 24.01 1.55
N ASP A 185 -17.30 23.68 1.09
CA ASP A 185 -18.54 23.86 1.86
C ASP A 185 -18.65 22.87 3.04
N GLU A 186 -18.12 21.66 2.90
CA GLU A 186 -18.25 20.59 3.91
C GLU A 186 -17.11 20.58 4.95
N VAL A 187 -15.91 21.03 4.60
CA VAL A 187 -14.75 21.04 5.50
C VAL A 187 -14.98 21.83 6.80
N PRO A 188 -15.64 23.00 6.81
CA PRO A 188 -15.88 23.74 8.05
C PRO A 188 -16.67 22.95 9.10
N ALA A 189 -17.72 22.23 8.70
CA ALA A 189 -18.50 21.38 9.60
C ALA A 189 -17.65 20.24 10.18
N LEU A 190 -16.81 19.64 9.36
CA LEU A 190 -15.86 18.61 9.80
C LEU A 190 -14.84 19.17 10.81
N ILE A 191 -14.30 20.36 10.57
CA ILE A 191 -13.36 21.02 11.49
C ILE A 191 -14.04 21.31 12.84
N GLU A 192 -15.25 21.83 12.86
CA GLU A 192 -15.99 22.07 14.12
C GLU A 192 -16.24 20.75 14.89
N LEU A 193 -16.55 19.67 14.19
CA LEU A 193 -16.65 18.33 14.81
C LEU A 193 -15.32 17.90 15.44
N LEU A 194 -14.21 17.98 14.70
CA LEU A 194 -12.89 17.60 15.23
C LEU A 194 -12.45 18.48 16.39
N LYS A 195 -12.73 19.78 16.30
CA LYS A 195 -12.46 20.73 17.38
C LYS A 195 -13.24 20.40 18.65
N SER A 196 -14.49 19.99 18.54
CA SER A 196 -15.30 19.59 19.71
C SER A 196 -14.77 18.32 20.39
N ARG A 197 -13.97 17.51 19.69
CA ARG A 197 -13.32 16.30 20.21
C ARG A 197 -11.93 16.53 20.81
N MET A 198 -11.39 17.75 20.65
CA MET A 198 -10.11 18.07 21.30
C MET A 198 -10.27 18.08 22.83
N PRO A 199 -9.35 17.45 23.58
CA PRO A 199 -9.48 17.41 25.02
C PRO A 199 -9.34 18.80 25.63
N GLY A 200 -10.32 19.17 26.43
CA GLY A 200 -10.31 20.43 27.20
C GLY A 200 -9.45 20.32 28.47
N PRO A 201 -9.25 21.43 29.18
CA PRO A 201 -8.42 21.46 30.40
C PRO A 201 -9.02 20.62 31.54
N ASP A 202 -10.31 20.31 31.50
CA ASP A 202 -11.01 19.56 32.53
C ASP A 202 -11.00 18.05 32.30
N VAL A 203 -10.46 17.57 31.17
CA VAL A 203 -10.38 16.15 30.84
C VAL A 203 -9.33 15.47 31.72
N THR A 204 -9.77 14.45 32.45
CA THR A 204 -8.93 13.68 33.38
C THR A 204 -7.97 12.74 32.65
N GLN A 205 -6.89 12.31 33.34
CA GLN A 205 -5.95 11.33 32.79
C GLN A 205 -6.60 9.98 32.49
N GLN A 206 -7.65 9.61 33.24
CA GLN A 206 -8.39 8.39 33.00
C GLN A 206 -9.19 8.48 31.70
N GLU A 207 -9.94 9.57 31.54
CA GLU A 207 -10.70 9.83 30.30
C GLU A 207 -9.79 9.88 29.08
N LEU A 208 -8.58 10.47 29.19
CA LEU A 208 -7.59 10.47 28.12
C LEU A 208 -7.14 9.03 27.75
N ARG A 209 -6.93 8.17 28.73
CA ARG A 209 -6.56 6.77 28.48
C ARG A 209 -7.68 5.97 27.83
N ASP A 210 -8.92 6.18 28.29
CA ASP A 210 -10.10 5.45 27.86
C ASP A 210 -10.75 6.10 26.62
N ARG A 211 -10.28 7.26 26.17
CA ARG A 211 -10.87 8.08 25.09
C ARG A 211 -12.36 8.36 25.32
N SER A 212 -12.76 8.62 26.57
CA SER A 212 -14.15 8.72 26.99
C SER A 212 -14.68 10.16 27.14
N TRP A 213 -13.90 11.20 26.83
CA TRP A 213 -14.34 12.59 26.88
C TRP A 213 -15.20 13.04 25.67
N TRP A 214 -15.28 12.22 24.64
CA TRP A 214 -16.17 12.45 23.50
C TRP A 214 -16.84 11.12 23.10
N SER A 215 -17.93 11.22 22.34
CA SER A 215 -18.68 10.07 21.82
C SER A 215 -19.04 10.31 20.35
N GLY A 216 -19.36 9.23 19.66
CA GLY A 216 -19.74 9.22 18.25
C GLY A 216 -18.79 8.40 17.38
N PRO A 217 -19.05 8.32 16.05
CA PRO A 217 -18.30 7.48 15.15
C PRO A 217 -16.88 8.01 14.91
N GLU A 218 -15.93 7.11 14.66
CA GLU A 218 -14.64 7.46 14.05
C GLU A 218 -14.85 7.91 12.59
N ILE A 219 -14.09 8.90 12.15
CA ILE A 219 -14.23 9.50 10.82
C ILE A 219 -13.07 9.03 9.93
N TYR A 220 -13.42 8.36 8.85
CA TYR A 220 -12.48 7.99 7.80
C TYR A 220 -12.65 8.91 6.60
N ILE A 221 -11.64 9.72 6.31
CA ILE A 221 -11.58 10.58 5.13
C ILE A 221 -10.81 9.84 4.04
N LEU A 222 -11.51 9.44 2.98
CA LEU A 222 -10.91 8.74 1.84
C LEU A 222 -10.82 9.70 0.67
N VAL A 223 -9.59 10.00 0.22
CA VAL A 223 -9.33 10.94 -0.87
C VAL A 223 -8.78 10.19 -2.06
N ASP A 224 -9.56 10.05 -3.12
CA ASP A 224 -9.06 9.52 -4.39
C ASP A 224 -8.51 10.65 -5.28
N ASP A 225 -7.48 10.32 -6.07
CA ASP A 225 -6.80 11.27 -6.95
C ASP A 225 -6.47 12.62 -6.27
N TYR A 226 -5.78 12.59 -5.12
CA TYR A 226 -5.42 13.77 -4.33
C TYR A 226 -4.72 14.87 -5.15
N ASP A 227 -4.06 14.51 -6.23
CA ASP A 227 -3.46 15.45 -7.17
C ASP A 227 -4.49 16.32 -7.93
N LEU A 228 -5.79 15.98 -7.87
CA LEU A 228 -6.89 16.84 -8.35
C LEU A 228 -7.46 17.73 -7.22
N VAL A 229 -7.22 17.40 -5.96
CA VAL A 229 -7.71 18.12 -4.78
C VAL A 229 -6.71 19.20 -4.34
N ALA A 230 -5.46 18.83 -4.16
CA ALA A 230 -4.38 19.73 -3.78
C ALA A 230 -3.72 20.34 -5.04
N LEU A 231 -4.23 21.47 -5.48
CA LEU A 231 -3.75 22.21 -6.64
C LEU A 231 -2.84 23.39 -6.23
N ALA A 232 -2.12 23.95 -7.18
CA ALA A 232 -1.35 25.19 -6.95
C ALA A 232 -2.22 26.39 -6.51
N SER A 233 -3.51 26.36 -6.83
CA SER A 233 -4.49 27.36 -6.40
C SER A 233 -4.97 27.21 -4.95
N GLY A 234 -4.63 26.10 -4.31
CA GLY A 234 -4.99 25.81 -2.91
C GLY A 234 -5.35 24.35 -2.68
N ASN A 235 -5.43 23.98 -1.41
CA ASN A 235 -5.83 22.68 -0.92
C ASN A 235 -6.95 22.85 0.12
N PRO A 236 -8.21 22.49 -0.20
CA PRO A 236 -9.32 22.63 0.74
C PRO A 236 -9.17 21.80 2.03
N LEU A 237 -8.37 20.72 1.99
CA LEU A 237 -8.11 19.85 3.15
C LEU A 237 -7.00 20.39 4.07
N LEU A 238 -6.34 21.50 3.71
CA LEU A 238 -5.24 22.05 4.49
C LEU A 238 -5.59 22.31 5.96
N PRO A 239 -6.79 22.79 6.33
CA PRO A 239 -7.17 22.98 7.73
C PRO A 239 -7.13 21.71 8.59
N LEU A 240 -7.23 20.53 7.99
CA LEU A 240 -7.12 19.25 8.71
C LEU A 240 -5.72 18.98 9.24
N THR A 241 -4.68 19.62 8.71
CA THR A 241 -3.28 19.40 9.13
C THR A 241 -3.03 19.68 10.61
N GLU A 242 -3.81 20.59 11.21
CA GLU A 242 -3.75 20.90 12.64
C GLU A 242 -4.20 19.69 13.50
N TYR A 243 -5.17 18.90 13.02
CA TYR A 243 -5.79 17.79 13.75
C TYR A 243 -5.06 16.46 13.55
N LEU A 244 -4.24 16.32 12.50
CA LEU A 244 -3.55 15.05 12.20
C LEU A 244 -2.71 14.49 13.36
N PRO A 245 -1.98 15.30 14.16
CA PRO A 245 -1.23 14.78 15.31
C PRO A 245 -2.10 14.21 16.43
N HIS A 246 -3.34 14.66 16.52
CA HIS A 246 -4.31 14.27 17.55
C HIS A 246 -5.26 13.19 17.08
N SER A 247 -5.10 12.71 15.85
CA SER A 247 -6.06 11.85 15.16
C SER A 247 -6.42 10.58 15.92
N LYS A 248 -5.44 9.95 16.57
CA LYS A 248 -5.68 8.77 17.41
C LYS A 248 -6.65 9.08 18.55
N ASP A 249 -6.57 10.25 19.13
CA ASP A 249 -7.37 10.65 20.29
C ASP A 249 -8.77 11.09 19.89
N ILE A 250 -8.92 11.76 18.75
CA ILE A 250 -10.20 12.34 18.29
C ILE A 250 -10.93 11.47 17.25
N GLY A 251 -10.42 10.27 16.94
CA GLY A 251 -11.05 9.33 16.01
C GLY A 251 -11.05 9.82 14.55
N LEU A 252 -9.92 10.38 14.09
CA LEU A 252 -9.73 10.84 12.71
C LEU A 252 -8.77 9.95 11.95
N HIS A 253 -9.18 9.47 10.78
CA HIS A 253 -8.35 8.68 9.88
C HIS A 253 -8.36 9.29 8.48
N VAL A 254 -7.19 9.50 7.90
CA VAL A 254 -7.06 10.09 6.56
C VAL A 254 -6.29 9.14 5.65
N VAL A 255 -6.92 8.78 4.54
CA VAL A 255 -6.34 7.93 3.49
C VAL A 255 -6.28 8.74 2.21
N ILE A 256 -5.08 8.94 1.70
CA ILE A 256 -4.82 9.71 0.48
C ILE A 256 -4.28 8.78 -0.60
N ALA A 257 -4.97 8.71 -1.74
CA ALA A 257 -4.48 8.07 -2.93
C ALA A 257 -4.11 9.11 -4.00
N ARG A 258 -2.90 8.99 -4.56
CA ARG A 258 -2.43 9.88 -5.61
C ARG A 258 -1.53 9.17 -6.61
N ARG A 259 -1.28 9.81 -7.76
CA ARG A 259 -0.33 9.32 -8.74
C ARG A 259 1.11 9.38 -8.22
N THR A 260 1.94 8.38 -8.61
CA THR A 260 3.37 8.37 -8.31
C THR A 260 4.08 9.52 -8.99
N SER A 261 3.70 9.83 -10.24
CA SER A 261 4.29 10.95 -10.98
C SER A 261 4.12 12.28 -10.24
N GLY A 262 5.23 12.98 -10.02
CA GLY A 262 5.30 14.22 -9.26
C GLY A 262 5.14 14.07 -7.75
N ALA A 263 5.14 12.83 -7.24
CA ALA A 263 4.98 12.57 -5.81
C ALA A 263 6.16 13.11 -4.99
N SER A 264 7.38 13.03 -5.51
CA SER A 264 8.57 13.56 -4.85
C SER A 264 8.44 15.04 -4.48
N ARG A 265 7.84 15.85 -5.35
CA ARG A 265 7.55 17.27 -5.07
C ARG A 265 6.38 17.43 -4.11
N ALA A 266 5.33 16.64 -4.30
CA ALA A 266 4.13 16.72 -3.47
C ALA A 266 4.38 16.33 -2.02
N MET A 267 5.43 15.56 -1.72
CA MET A 267 5.84 15.24 -0.35
C MET A 267 6.26 16.48 0.47
N PHE A 268 6.46 17.63 -0.17
CA PHE A 268 6.69 18.92 0.50
C PHE A 268 5.43 19.75 0.71
N GLU A 269 4.30 19.30 0.16
CA GLU A 269 3.00 19.94 0.42
C GLU A 269 2.61 19.69 1.89
N PRO A 270 2.06 20.71 2.60
CA PRO A 270 1.92 20.66 4.06
C PRO A 270 1.19 19.43 4.60
N MET A 271 0.10 18.98 3.95
CA MET A 271 -0.64 17.81 4.40
C MET A 271 0.16 16.53 4.22
N MET A 272 0.78 16.35 3.04
CA MET A 272 1.61 15.19 2.74
C MET A 272 2.86 15.14 3.64
N ALA A 273 3.51 16.27 3.85
CA ALA A 273 4.66 16.39 4.75
C ALA A 273 4.27 16.02 6.18
N ARG A 274 3.13 16.52 6.66
CA ARG A 274 2.63 16.22 8.00
C ARG A 274 2.32 14.74 8.19
N MET A 275 1.64 14.12 7.23
CA MET A 275 1.37 12.68 7.26
C MET A 275 2.66 11.83 7.27
N LYS A 276 3.66 12.25 6.49
CA LYS A 276 5.00 11.61 6.49
C LYS A 276 5.67 11.72 7.86
N ASP A 277 5.67 12.89 8.47
CA ASP A 277 6.26 13.13 9.79
C ASP A 277 5.60 12.26 10.88
N LEU A 278 4.31 12.01 10.75
CA LEU A 278 3.54 11.12 11.63
C LEU A 278 3.79 9.63 11.33
N SER A 279 4.63 9.31 10.36
CA SER A 279 4.94 7.92 9.96
C SER A 279 3.68 7.11 9.63
N CYS A 280 2.82 7.64 8.78
CA CYS A 280 1.58 6.97 8.37
C CYS A 280 1.85 5.64 7.65
N ILE A 281 0.82 4.80 7.53
CA ILE A 281 0.85 3.60 6.68
C ILE A 281 1.12 4.03 5.24
N GLY A 282 1.96 3.31 4.53
CA GLY A 282 2.27 3.57 3.13
C GLY A 282 1.96 2.38 2.24
N LEU A 283 1.44 2.63 1.05
CA LEU A 283 1.37 1.62 -0.01
C LEU A 283 1.96 2.20 -1.30
N GLN A 284 3.08 1.62 -1.74
CA GLN A 284 3.68 1.92 -3.04
C GLN A 284 3.27 0.87 -4.05
N MET A 285 2.41 1.25 -4.99
CA MET A 285 2.00 0.43 -6.13
C MET A 285 2.90 0.73 -7.34
N SER A 286 2.47 0.34 -8.56
CA SER A 286 3.22 0.62 -9.77
C SER A 286 3.61 2.09 -9.91
N GLY A 287 4.86 2.36 -10.32
CA GLY A 287 5.33 3.73 -10.50
C GLY A 287 6.73 3.82 -11.08
N ASN A 288 7.09 5.01 -11.57
CA ASN A 288 8.40 5.28 -12.12
C ASN A 288 9.45 5.41 -10.99
N LYS A 289 10.56 4.69 -11.13
CA LYS A 289 11.70 4.71 -10.20
C LYS A 289 12.38 6.07 -10.05
N ASP A 290 12.22 6.96 -11.03
CA ASP A 290 12.83 8.30 -11.03
C ASP A 290 12.23 9.22 -9.96
N GLU A 291 11.05 8.90 -9.43
CA GLU A 291 10.46 9.63 -8.30
C GLU A 291 11.21 9.42 -6.96
N GLY A 292 12.19 8.51 -6.95
CA GLY A 292 12.98 8.24 -5.76
C GLY A 292 12.23 7.47 -4.68
N VAL A 293 12.70 7.57 -3.43
CA VAL A 293 12.07 6.91 -2.28
C VAL A 293 10.95 7.79 -1.73
N LEU A 294 9.71 7.32 -1.77
CA LEU A 294 8.54 8.02 -1.26
C LEU A 294 8.12 7.54 0.13
N LEU A 295 8.15 6.24 0.36
CA LEU A 295 7.69 5.58 1.58
C LEU A 295 8.77 4.64 2.13
N GLY A 296 9.16 4.80 3.37
CA GLY A 296 10.19 3.97 3.99
C GLY A 296 11.48 3.97 3.20
N THR A 297 11.89 2.81 2.69
CA THR A 297 13.03 2.62 1.78
C THR A 297 12.59 2.15 0.39
N VAL A 298 11.27 2.13 0.11
CA VAL A 298 10.70 1.58 -1.12
C VAL A 298 10.88 2.58 -2.27
N ARG A 299 11.48 2.11 -3.36
CA ARG A 299 11.46 2.82 -4.64
C ARG A 299 10.28 2.32 -5.48
N PRO A 300 9.57 3.21 -6.14
CA PRO A 300 8.58 2.80 -7.13
C PRO A 300 9.21 1.92 -8.21
N SER A 301 8.48 0.93 -8.65
CA SER A 301 8.81 0.08 -9.80
C SER A 301 7.54 -0.30 -10.52
N GLU A 302 7.66 -0.75 -11.77
CA GLU A 302 6.52 -1.27 -12.51
C GLU A 302 6.00 -2.55 -11.84
N GLN A 303 4.71 -2.57 -11.54
CA GLN A 303 4.03 -3.67 -10.86
C GLN A 303 2.72 -4.02 -11.58
N PRO A 304 2.27 -5.28 -11.53
CA PRO A 304 0.94 -5.65 -12.00
C PRO A 304 -0.17 -4.88 -11.26
N PRO A 305 -1.34 -4.68 -11.88
CA PRO A 305 -2.47 -4.06 -11.20
C PRO A 305 -2.82 -4.72 -9.86
N GLY A 306 -3.07 -3.91 -8.83
CA GLY A 306 -3.33 -4.37 -7.48
C GLY A 306 -2.10 -4.78 -6.68
N ARG A 307 -0.91 -4.83 -7.27
CA ARG A 307 0.34 -5.16 -6.58
C ARG A 307 1.00 -3.93 -5.99
N GLY A 308 1.50 -4.04 -4.76
CA GLY A 308 2.25 -2.96 -4.13
C GLY A 308 2.99 -3.40 -2.88
N THR A 309 3.93 -2.57 -2.45
CA THR A 309 4.67 -2.76 -1.20
C THR A 309 3.98 -1.94 -0.11
N LEU A 310 3.44 -2.64 0.87
CA LEU A 310 2.86 -2.06 2.08
C LEU A 310 4.00 -1.77 3.07
N VAL A 311 4.00 -0.56 3.63
CA VAL A 311 5.01 -0.07 4.58
C VAL A 311 4.29 0.29 5.87
N MET A 312 4.60 -0.40 6.96
CA MET A 312 4.03 -0.16 8.28
C MET A 312 5.14 -0.09 9.33
N ARG A 313 4.90 0.67 10.41
CA ARG A 313 5.87 0.80 11.51
C ARG A 313 6.14 -0.55 12.19
N SER A 314 5.11 -1.32 12.48
CA SER A 314 5.21 -2.61 13.16
C SER A 314 5.55 -3.78 12.23
N GLY A 315 5.07 -3.74 10.98
CA GLY A 315 5.17 -4.84 10.01
C GLY A 315 6.32 -4.71 9.02
N GLY A 316 7.08 -3.60 9.06
CA GLY A 316 8.14 -3.35 8.08
C GLY A 316 7.60 -3.15 6.66
N GLN A 317 8.22 -3.80 5.69
CA GLN A 317 7.83 -3.75 4.27
C GLN A 317 7.35 -5.13 3.81
N GLN A 318 6.19 -5.19 3.18
CA GLN A 318 5.58 -6.42 2.73
C GLN A 318 4.95 -6.25 1.34
N LEU A 319 5.32 -7.11 0.40
CA LEU A 319 4.66 -7.13 -0.90
C LEU A 319 3.26 -7.76 -0.76
N ILE A 320 2.26 -7.08 -1.30
CA ILE A 320 0.86 -7.52 -1.22
C ILE A 320 0.19 -7.50 -2.60
N GLN A 321 -0.83 -8.33 -2.75
CA GLN A 321 -1.82 -8.20 -3.81
C GLN A 321 -3.11 -7.69 -3.19
N VAL A 322 -3.52 -6.49 -3.56
CA VAL A 322 -4.79 -5.89 -3.14
C VAL A 322 -5.96 -6.71 -3.67
N ALA A 323 -6.95 -6.91 -2.82
CA ALA A 323 -8.17 -7.60 -3.21
C ALA A 323 -8.94 -6.76 -4.24
N TRP A 324 -9.38 -7.43 -5.28
CA TRP A 324 -10.24 -6.83 -6.29
C TRP A 324 -11.70 -6.91 -5.87
N SER A 325 -12.40 -5.79 -5.90
CA SER A 325 -13.84 -5.75 -5.76
C SER A 325 -14.49 -5.12 -6.98
N ASP A 326 -15.62 -5.69 -7.40
CA ASP A 326 -16.36 -5.23 -8.59
C ASP A 326 -16.65 -3.72 -8.47
N PRO A 327 -16.46 -2.94 -9.54
CA PRO A 327 -16.89 -1.53 -9.57
C PRO A 327 -18.38 -1.29 -9.40
N ARG A 328 -19.20 -2.33 -9.66
CA ARG A 328 -20.67 -2.25 -9.58
C ARG A 328 -21.19 -2.57 -8.19
#